data_374bfc6994306349a81a711a88e278f6
#
_entry.id   374bfc6994306349a81a711a88e278f6
#
_cell.length_a   1.000
_cell.length_b   1.000
_cell.length_c   1.000
_cell.angle_alpha   90.00
_cell.angle_beta   90.00
_cell.angle_gamma   90.00
#
_symmetry.space_group_name_H-M   'P 1'
#
loop_
_entity.id
_entity.type
_entity.pdbx_description
1 polymer ?
#
loop_
_entity_poly.entity_id
_entity_poly.type
_entity_poly.pdbx_seq_one_letter_code
_entity_poly.pdbx_strand_id
1 'polypeptide(L)'
;MSTRGASLEGAGRGGNPPPETTAVRLHVEQASYAYHVTERGAPQFALGPVSFKASRHEIVSILGPNASGKSTLLKLLAGVLKPISGFVRIDSFEASELEPRARAQKVALVQQESALLFPLRVWEFVLQGRYPYGKRLRFESEEDLLMAGNALAQVGATDLRERWMDKLSGGEKQRVILARALAQQPSLLLLDEPTQHLDIGGKLELLRRLRRLADENRYTVIVVTHELNLASEFSDRILLLHRGKALAYGPPQEVYKRELLEPVFDAPLDVELAPSGRPRVMLRDANGAPWSSRNSN
;
A
#
# COMPACT_ATOMS: atom_id res chain seq x y z
N MET A 1 3.55 -71.49 29.85
CA MET A 1 4.45 -71.51 28.70
C MET A 1 4.16 -70.27 27.89
N SER A 2 4.91 -69.25 28.11
CA SER A 2 6.05 -68.81 27.28
C SER A 2 5.59 -68.45 25.89
N THR A 3 5.71 -67.22 25.36
CA THR A 3 6.88 -66.37 25.25
C THR A 3 6.54 -65.05 24.60
N ARG A 4 7.20 -63.97 25.04
CA ARG A 4 7.84 -62.88 24.27
C ARG A 4 7.00 -62.20 23.18
N GLY A 5 6.76 -60.94 23.17
CA GLY A 5 7.69 -59.83 23.36
C GLY A 5 8.28 -59.40 22.03
N ALA A 6 7.72 -58.29 21.47
CA ALA A 6 8.46 -57.51 20.51
C ALA A 6 7.99 -56.05 20.59
N SER A 7 8.83 -55.22 21.15
CA SER A 7 8.82 -53.77 21.08
C SER A 7 9.08 -53.37 19.65
N LEU A 8 8.30 -52.45 19.10
CA LEU A 8 8.66 -51.67 17.94
C LEU A 8 8.63 -50.21 18.34
N GLU A 9 9.78 -49.68 18.70
CA GLU A 9 10.08 -48.26 18.62
C GLU A 9 9.96 -47.82 17.16
N GLY A 10 9.10 -46.87 16.93
CA GLY A 10 8.96 -46.16 15.68
C GLY A 10 8.91 -44.68 15.97
N ALA A 11 10.08 -44.06 16.14
CA ALA A 11 10.23 -42.61 16.28
C ALA A 11 9.73 -41.93 15.01
N GLY A 12 8.48 -41.50 15.01
CA GLY A 12 7.94 -40.57 14.06
C GLY A 12 8.42 -39.16 14.40
N ARG A 13 9.49 -38.72 13.76
CA ARG A 13 9.94 -37.32 13.74
C ARG A 13 8.78 -36.47 13.27
N GLY A 14 8.18 -35.71 14.17
CA GLY A 14 7.35 -34.56 13.85
C GLY A 14 8.20 -33.50 13.16
N GLY A 15 8.33 -33.61 11.86
CA GLY A 15 8.83 -32.53 11.04
C GLY A 15 7.80 -31.41 11.10
N ASN A 16 8.15 -30.26 11.66
CA ASN A 16 7.41 -29.05 11.42
C ASN A 16 7.19 -28.94 9.91
N PRO A 17 5.93 -28.63 9.46
CA PRO A 17 5.73 -28.33 8.06
C PRO A 17 6.68 -27.17 7.68
N PRO A 18 7.27 -27.19 6.46
CA PRO A 18 8.09 -26.09 6.00
C PRO A 18 7.26 -24.81 6.14
N PRO A 19 7.90 -23.65 6.48
CA PRO A 19 7.18 -22.39 6.58
C PRO A 19 6.40 -22.21 5.29
N GLU A 20 5.09 -22.00 5.41
CA GLU A 20 4.21 -21.73 4.27
C GLU A 20 4.92 -20.67 3.42
N THR A 21 5.27 -21.07 2.21
CA THR A 21 5.88 -20.18 1.21
C THR A 21 4.96 -18.99 1.11
N THR A 22 5.41 -17.82 1.55
CA THR A 22 4.62 -16.58 1.57
C THR A 22 4.11 -16.37 0.16
N ALA A 23 2.84 -16.71 -0.07
CA ALA A 23 2.29 -16.71 -1.42
C ALA A 23 2.30 -15.27 -1.93
N VAL A 24 2.90 -15.03 -3.10
CA VAL A 24 2.94 -13.73 -3.75
C VAL A 24 1.52 -13.26 -4.01
N ARG A 25 1.18 -12.06 -3.51
CA ARG A 25 -0.13 -11.41 -3.73
C ARG A 25 -0.12 -10.58 -4.99
N LEU A 26 0.95 -9.81 -5.20
CA LEU A 26 1.12 -8.91 -6.35
C LEU A 26 2.43 -9.25 -7.05
N HIS A 27 2.36 -9.51 -8.35
CA HIS A 27 3.52 -9.77 -9.20
C HIS A 27 3.49 -8.81 -10.40
N VAL A 28 4.48 -7.96 -10.46
CA VAL A 28 4.73 -7.02 -11.56
C VAL A 28 6.00 -7.46 -12.26
N GLU A 29 5.91 -7.69 -13.57
CA GLU A 29 7.04 -8.16 -14.38
C GLU A 29 7.16 -7.31 -15.64
N GLN A 30 8.28 -6.58 -15.78
CA GLN A 30 8.62 -5.76 -16.93
C GLN A 30 7.46 -4.84 -17.39
N ALA A 31 6.61 -4.41 -16.45
CA ALA A 31 5.45 -3.61 -16.78
C ALA A 31 5.87 -2.21 -17.22
N SER A 32 5.39 -1.80 -18.39
CA SER A 32 5.62 -0.45 -18.92
C SER A 32 4.33 0.20 -19.37
N TYR A 33 4.32 1.53 -19.36
CA TYR A 33 3.20 2.33 -19.83
C TYR A 33 3.70 3.67 -20.37
N ALA A 34 3.03 4.18 -21.42
CA ALA A 34 3.29 5.52 -21.94
C ALA A 34 1.96 6.23 -22.21
N TYR A 35 1.88 7.48 -21.79
CA TYR A 35 0.81 8.37 -22.21
C TYR A 35 1.09 8.86 -23.63
N HIS A 36 0.06 9.22 -24.34
CA HIS A 36 0.02 9.56 -25.76
C HIS A 36 1.32 10.12 -26.35
N VAL A 37 1.59 9.63 -27.54
CA VAL A 37 2.67 10.09 -28.40
C VAL A 37 2.32 11.50 -28.87
N THR A 38 3.23 12.44 -28.70
CA THR A 38 3.12 13.76 -29.33
C THR A 38 3.13 13.62 -30.85
N GLU A 39 2.69 14.63 -31.61
CA GLU A 39 2.75 14.65 -33.09
C GLU A 39 4.12 14.27 -33.66
N ARG A 40 5.20 14.41 -32.87
CA ARG A 40 6.57 14.00 -33.22
C ARG A 40 6.93 12.55 -32.82
N GLY A 41 6.00 11.75 -32.38
CA GLY A 41 6.23 10.34 -32.06
C GLY A 41 6.88 10.05 -30.70
N ALA A 42 7.21 11.05 -29.88
CA ALA A 42 7.78 10.85 -28.55
C ALA A 42 6.68 10.77 -27.47
N PRO A 43 6.76 9.84 -26.49
CA PRO A 43 5.81 9.81 -25.39
C PRO A 43 5.98 11.04 -24.50
N GLN A 44 4.89 11.67 -24.10
CA GLN A 44 4.89 12.78 -23.14
C GLN A 44 5.43 12.34 -21.77
N PHE A 45 5.18 11.10 -21.38
CA PHE A 45 5.70 10.45 -20.20
C PHE A 45 5.69 8.93 -20.41
N ALA A 46 6.75 8.25 -19.99
CA ALA A 46 6.85 6.79 -20.01
C ALA A 46 7.22 6.27 -18.60
N LEU A 47 6.57 5.18 -18.21
CA LEU A 47 6.87 4.40 -17.03
C LEU A 47 7.41 3.03 -17.45
N GLY A 48 8.45 2.59 -16.77
CA GLY A 48 8.96 1.23 -16.87
C GLY A 48 10.17 1.06 -17.81
N PRO A 49 10.60 -0.20 -17.92
CA PRO A 49 10.02 -1.38 -17.32
C PRO A 49 10.17 -1.43 -15.79
N VAL A 50 9.12 -1.84 -15.08
CA VAL A 50 9.10 -2.01 -13.63
C VAL A 50 8.84 -3.48 -13.30
N SER A 51 9.64 -4.03 -12.39
CA SER A 51 9.46 -5.40 -11.87
C SER A 51 9.60 -5.42 -10.36
N PHE A 52 8.61 -5.98 -9.67
CA PHE A 52 8.66 -6.24 -8.23
C PHE A 52 7.55 -7.21 -7.82
N LYS A 53 7.64 -7.74 -6.59
CA LYS A 53 6.63 -8.63 -6.02
C LYS A 53 6.30 -8.17 -4.62
N ALA A 54 5.03 -8.24 -4.25
CA ALA A 54 4.60 -8.10 -2.86
C ALA A 54 3.96 -9.40 -2.39
N SER A 55 4.41 -9.86 -1.23
CA SER A 55 3.86 -11.05 -0.58
C SER A 55 2.53 -10.71 0.11
N ARG A 56 1.81 -11.74 0.52
CA ARG A 56 0.66 -11.55 1.39
C ARG A 56 1.10 -10.86 2.68
N HIS A 57 0.27 -9.94 3.17
CA HIS A 57 0.45 -9.25 4.45
C HIS A 57 1.67 -8.32 4.52
N GLU A 58 2.26 -8.03 3.38
CA GLU A 58 3.37 -7.10 3.24
C GLU A 58 2.88 -5.66 3.04
N ILE A 59 3.59 -4.70 3.62
CA ILE A 59 3.46 -3.27 3.29
C ILE A 59 4.63 -2.90 2.39
N VAL A 60 4.34 -2.47 1.17
CA VAL A 60 5.34 -1.95 0.23
C VAL A 60 5.10 -0.46 0.02
N SER A 61 6.10 0.36 0.30
CA SER A 61 6.03 1.79 -0.04
C SER A 61 6.70 2.07 -1.38
N ILE A 62 6.01 2.85 -2.21
CA ILE A 62 6.54 3.38 -3.46
C ILE A 62 6.97 4.83 -3.20
N LEU A 63 8.29 5.06 -3.27
CA LEU A 63 8.93 6.35 -3.05
C LEU A 63 9.40 6.96 -4.36
N GLY A 64 9.49 8.27 -4.38
CA GLY A 64 10.06 9.04 -5.48
C GLY A 64 9.54 10.47 -5.51
N PRO A 65 10.22 11.38 -6.21
CA PRO A 65 9.80 12.77 -6.35
C PRO A 65 8.48 12.90 -7.14
N ASN A 66 7.93 14.10 -7.18
CA ASN A 66 6.78 14.39 -8.03
C ASN A 66 7.07 14.06 -9.49
N ALA A 67 6.06 13.64 -10.23
CA ALA A 67 6.18 13.20 -11.62
C ALA A 67 7.13 11.99 -11.88
N SER A 68 7.52 11.24 -10.84
CA SER A 68 8.32 10.01 -11.02
C SER A 68 7.54 8.82 -11.60
N GLY A 69 6.19 8.91 -11.66
CA GLY A 69 5.32 7.86 -12.20
C GLY A 69 4.55 7.06 -11.15
N LYS A 70 4.58 7.44 -9.87
CA LYS A 70 3.92 6.73 -8.77
C LYS A 70 2.42 6.50 -9.01
N SER A 71 1.67 7.55 -9.33
CA SER A 71 0.22 7.45 -9.59
C SER A 71 -0.08 6.66 -10.88
N THR A 72 0.79 6.71 -11.89
CA THR A 72 0.67 5.86 -13.09
C THR A 72 0.86 4.39 -12.73
N LEU A 73 1.87 4.08 -11.91
CA LEU A 73 2.09 2.73 -11.42
C LEU A 73 0.89 2.25 -10.59
N LEU A 74 0.37 3.06 -9.66
CA LEU A 74 -0.84 2.68 -8.91
C LEU A 74 -2.03 2.35 -9.82
N LYS A 75 -2.24 3.11 -10.90
CA LYS A 75 -3.30 2.84 -11.88
C LYS A 75 -3.08 1.51 -12.63
N LEU A 76 -1.82 1.15 -12.93
CA LEU A 76 -1.47 -0.15 -13.49
C LEU A 76 -1.75 -1.27 -12.47
N LEU A 77 -1.32 -1.10 -11.22
CA LEU A 77 -1.57 -2.07 -10.15
C LEU A 77 -3.06 -2.28 -9.89
N ALA A 78 -3.84 -1.20 -9.99
CA ALA A 78 -5.29 -1.25 -9.87
C ALA A 78 -5.99 -1.86 -11.11
N GLY A 79 -5.26 -2.16 -12.19
CA GLY A 79 -5.83 -2.63 -13.46
C GLY A 79 -6.69 -1.57 -14.18
N VAL A 80 -6.59 -0.29 -13.79
CA VAL A 80 -7.26 0.84 -14.47
C VAL A 80 -6.56 1.14 -15.80
N LEU A 81 -5.23 0.99 -15.83
CA LEU A 81 -4.41 1.06 -17.04
C LEU A 81 -3.95 -0.34 -17.41
N LYS A 82 -3.88 -0.63 -18.71
CA LYS A 82 -3.30 -1.86 -19.23
C LYS A 82 -1.83 -1.58 -19.58
N PRO A 83 -0.86 -2.41 -19.13
CA PRO A 83 0.53 -2.22 -19.51
C PRO A 83 0.72 -2.43 -21.02
N ILE A 84 1.65 -1.67 -21.62
CA ILE A 84 2.04 -1.80 -23.04
C ILE A 84 2.95 -3.03 -23.21
N SER A 85 3.80 -3.31 -22.21
CA SER A 85 4.61 -4.52 -22.14
C SER A 85 4.65 -5.04 -20.71
N GLY A 86 5.01 -6.32 -20.57
CA GLY A 86 4.99 -7.00 -19.28
C GLY A 86 3.59 -7.24 -18.76
N PHE A 87 3.47 -7.51 -17.47
CA PHE A 87 2.18 -7.78 -16.83
C PHE A 87 2.12 -7.32 -15.37
N VAL A 88 0.89 -7.16 -14.88
CA VAL A 88 0.56 -6.99 -13.46
C VAL A 88 -0.42 -8.06 -13.05
N ARG A 89 -0.04 -8.95 -12.14
CA ARG A 89 -0.91 -10.03 -11.63
C ARG A 89 -1.21 -9.84 -10.15
N ILE A 90 -2.47 -10.08 -9.82
CA ILE A 90 -2.97 -10.13 -8.44
C ILE A 90 -3.41 -11.56 -8.20
N ASP A 91 -2.76 -12.25 -7.26
CA ASP A 91 -2.79 -13.70 -7.17
C ASP A 91 -2.38 -14.34 -8.54
N SER A 92 -3.30 -15.03 -9.19
CA SER A 92 -3.07 -15.68 -10.50
C SER A 92 -3.66 -14.91 -11.69
N PHE A 93 -4.29 -13.74 -11.46
CA PHE A 93 -5.07 -13.05 -12.48
C PHE A 93 -4.36 -11.78 -12.95
N GLU A 94 -4.37 -11.52 -14.26
CA GLU A 94 -3.92 -10.23 -14.78
C GLU A 94 -4.90 -9.12 -14.40
N ALA A 95 -4.40 -8.08 -13.73
CA ALA A 95 -5.23 -7.03 -13.14
C ALA A 95 -6.08 -6.29 -14.19
N SER A 96 -5.54 -6.06 -15.38
CA SER A 96 -6.22 -5.37 -16.49
C SER A 96 -7.25 -6.22 -17.23
N GLU A 97 -7.23 -7.55 -17.06
CA GLU A 97 -8.15 -8.49 -17.71
C GLU A 97 -9.32 -8.88 -16.81
N LEU A 98 -9.23 -8.59 -15.52
CA LEU A 98 -10.34 -8.82 -14.62
C LEU A 98 -11.53 -7.92 -14.97
N GLU A 99 -12.72 -8.52 -15.01
CA GLU A 99 -13.97 -7.78 -15.07
C GLU A 99 -14.04 -6.72 -13.95
N PRO A 100 -14.58 -5.52 -14.20
CA PRO A 100 -14.56 -4.41 -13.24
C PRO A 100 -15.04 -4.78 -11.83
N ARG A 101 -16.08 -5.61 -11.72
CA ARG A 101 -16.61 -6.08 -10.44
C ARG A 101 -15.65 -7.04 -9.74
N ALA A 102 -15.15 -8.05 -10.46
CA ALA A 102 -14.21 -9.02 -9.90
C ALA A 102 -12.91 -8.32 -9.46
N ARG A 103 -12.44 -7.35 -10.23
CA ARG A 103 -11.30 -6.51 -9.88
C ARG A 103 -11.56 -5.69 -8.62
N ALA A 104 -12.72 -5.03 -8.53
CA ALA A 104 -13.11 -4.25 -7.37
C ALA A 104 -13.29 -5.11 -6.10
N GLN A 105 -13.57 -6.40 -6.19
CA GLN A 105 -13.57 -7.31 -5.05
C GLN A 105 -12.16 -7.72 -4.59
N LYS A 106 -11.14 -7.52 -5.42
CA LYS A 106 -9.75 -7.89 -5.10
C LYS A 106 -8.89 -6.69 -4.73
N VAL A 107 -9.15 -5.54 -5.33
CA VAL A 107 -8.33 -4.32 -5.19
C VAL A 107 -9.17 -3.15 -4.76
N ALA A 108 -8.79 -2.50 -3.67
CA ALA A 108 -9.31 -1.20 -3.31
C ALA A 108 -8.23 -0.14 -3.55
N LEU A 109 -8.61 0.92 -4.26
CA LEU A 109 -7.76 2.07 -4.52
C LEU A 109 -8.30 3.29 -3.76
N VAL A 110 -7.48 3.79 -2.84
CA VAL A 110 -7.70 5.06 -2.13
C VAL A 110 -6.84 6.11 -2.81
N GLN A 111 -7.48 7.01 -3.54
CA GLN A 111 -6.82 8.15 -4.18
C GLN A 111 -6.84 9.37 -3.26
N GLN A 112 -5.91 10.28 -3.53
CA GLN A 112 -5.91 11.61 -2.95
C GLN A 112 -7.23 12.31 -3.30
N GLU A 113 -7.92 12.84 -2.32
CA GLU A 113 -9.25 13.44 -2.31
C GLU A 113 -10.07 13.47 -3.61
N SER A 114 -11.24 12.82 -3.54
CA SER A 114 -12.34 13.17 -4.43
C SER A 114 -13.27 14.13 -3.69
N ALA A 115 -13.56 15.29 -4.27
CA ALA A 115 -14.60 16.17 -3.76
C ALA A 115 -15.94 15.40 -3.73
N LEU A 116 -16.58 15.37 -2.57
CA LEU A 116 -17.93 14.82 -2.48
C LEU A 116 -18.87 15.74 -3.21
N LEU A 117 -19.54 15.25 -4.24
CA LEU A 117 -20.51 16.03 -5.04
C LEU A 117 -21.81 16.28 -4.27
N PHE A 118 -22.12 15.46 -3.26
CA PHE A 118 -23.35 15.53 -2.48
C PHE A 118 -23.04 15.31 -1.00
N PRO A 119 -23.82 15.91 -0.07
CA PRO A 119 -23.69 15.62 1.34
C PRO A 119 -24.10 14.17 1.60
N LEU A 120 -23.22 13.40 2.24
CA LEU A 120 -23.43 12.02 2.63
C LEU A 120 -23.13 11.85 4.12
N ARG A 121 -23.86 10.96 4.77
CA ARG A 121 -23.48 10.44 6.09
C ARG A 121 -22.32 9.45 5.96
N VAL A 122 -21.56 9.30 7.01
CA VAL A 122 -20.41 8.37 7.05
C VAL A 122 -20.82 6.94 6.66
N TRP A 123 -21.92 6.43 7.22
CA TRP A 123 -22.36 5.07 6.91
C TRP A 123 -22.76 4.89 5.44
N GLU A 124 -23.41 5.90 4.82
CA GLU A 124 -23.77 5.90 3.39
C GLU A 124 -22.52 5.90 2.50
N PHE A 125 -21.51 6.67 2.90
CA PHE A 125 -20.24 6.71 2.20
C PHE A 125 -19.49 5.38 2.28
N VAL A 126 -19.47 4.73 3.46
CA VAL A 126 -18.80 3.45 3.65
C VAL A 126 -19.50 2.32 2.91
N LEU A 127 -20.84 2.34 2.89
CA LEU A 127 -21.65 1.36 2.13
C LEU A 127 -21.36 1.38 0.62
N GLN A 128 -20.89 2.49 0.05
CA GLN A 128 -20.44 2.50 -1.35
C GLN A 128 -19.32 1.49 -1.62
N GLY A 129 -18.53 1.12 -0.60
CA GLY A 129 -17.55 0.05 -0.70
C GLY A 129 -18.15 -1.32 -1.04
N ARG A 130 -19.46 -1.48 -0.85
CA ARG A 130 -20.18 -2.74 -1.13
C ARG A 130 -20.73 -2.84 -2.55
N TYR A 131 -20.64 -1.78 -3.37
CA TYR A 131 -21.12 -1.79 -4.76
C TYR A 131 -20.63 -2.97 -5.62
N PRO A 132 -19.40 -3.48 -5.47
CA PRO A 132 -18.97 -4.66 -6.21
C PRO A 132 -19.77 -5.94 -5.90
N TYR A 133 -20.51 -5.99 -4.79
CA TYR A 133 -21.30 -7.14 -4.36
C TYR A 133 -22.80 -6.99 -4.68
N GLY A 134 -23.27 -5.75 -4.91
CA GLY A 134 -24.68 -5.43 -5.16
C GLY A 134 -25.21 -6.07 -6.45
N LYS A 135 -26.45 -6.57 -6.44
CA LYS A 135 -27.20 -6.94 -7.64
C LYS A 135 -27.93 -5.70 -8.18
N ARG A 136 -28.06 -5.56 -9.50
CA ARG A 136 -28.47 -4.38 -10.28
C ARG A 136 -29.77 -3.67 -9.83
N LEU A 137 -30.55 -4.23 -8.89
CA LEU A 137 -31.84 -3.69 -8.41
C LEU A 137 -32.07 -4.02 -6.91
N ARG A 138 -31.04 -4.14 -6.10
CA ARG A 138 -31.20 -4.52 -4.70
C ARG A 138 -30.81 -3.38 -3.78
N PHE A 139 -31.64 -3.13 -2.78
CA PHE A 139 -31.28 -2.40 -1.56
C PHE A 139 -30.12 -3.14 -0.86
N GLU A 140 -29.38 -2.44 -0.03
CA GLU A 140 -28.28 -3.00 0.77
C GLU A 140 -28.77 -4.22 1.53
N SER A 141 -27.99 -5.30 1.50
CA SER A 141 -28.29 -6.51 2.25
C SER A 141 -27.85 -6.35 3.71
N GLU A 142 -28.37 -7.18 4.61
CA GLU A 142 -27.89 -7.24 6.01
C GLU A 142 -26.39 -7.52 6.07
N GLU A 143 -25.87 -8.33 5.13
CA GLU A 143 -24.44 -8.58 4.98
C GLU A 143 -23.66 -7.30 4.64
N ASP A 144 -24.18 -6.47 3.74
CA ASP A 144 -23.52 -5.22 3.36
C ASP A 144 -23.46 -4.23 4.53
N LEU A 145 -24.55 -4.15 5.30
CA LEU A 145 -24.60 -3.34 6.53
C LEU A 145 -23.61 -3.84 7.58
N LEU A 146 -23.52 -5.16 7.76
CA LEU A 146 -22.57 -5.79 8.67
C LEU A 146 -21.11 -5.51 8.25
N MET A 147 -20.80 -5.69 6.96
CA MET A 147 -19.44 -5.46 6.45
C MET A 147 -19.03 -3.98 6.56
N ALA A 148 -19.92 -3.05 6.27
CA ALA A 148 -19.69 -1.63 6.46
C ALA A 148 -19.47 -1.27 7.95
N GLY A 149 -20.25 -1.85 8.84
CA GLY A 149 -20.08 -1.70 10.30
C GLY A 149 -18.73 -2.23 10.78
N ASN A 150 -18.34 -3.42 10.34
CA ASN A 150 -17.04 -4.02 10.65
C ASN A 150 -15.88 -3.16 10.12
N ALA A 151 -16.01 -2.60 8.92
CA ALA A 151 -15.01 -1.71 8.35
C ALA A 151 -14.83 -0.43 9.18
N LEU A 152 -15.93 0.18 9.64
CA LEU A 152 -15.87 1.32 10.57
C LEU A 152 -15.19 0.96 11.89
N ALA A 153 -15.48 -0.20 12.46
CA ALA A 153 -14.85 -0.67 13.68
C ALA A 153 -13.33 -0.90 13.50
N GLN A 154 -12.90 -1.49 12.38
CA GLN A 154 -11.48 -1.72 12.07
C GLN A 154 -10.67 -0.41 12.03
N VAL A 155 -11.28 0.67 11.61
CA VAL A 155 -10.61 1.99 11.56
C VAL A 155 -10.91 2.85 12.79
N GLY A 156 -11.66 2.36 13.78
CA GLY A 156 -12.04 3.12 14.98
C GLY A 156 -12.85 4.37 14.63
N ALA A 157 -13.87 4.22 13.78
CA ALA A 157 -14.75 5.29 13.31
C ALA A 157 -16.24 4.96 13.51
N THR A 158 -16.56 4.01 14.39
CA THR A 158 -17.95 3.58 14.65
C THR A 158 -18.80 4.72 15.21
N ASP A 159 -18.23 5.57 16.05
CA ASP A 159 -18.86 6.75 16.66
C ASP A 159 -19.17 7.85 15.62
N LEU A 160 -18.54 7.80 14.45
CA LEU A 160 -18.75 8.76 13.37
C LEU A 160 -19.90 8.37 12.43
N ARG A 161 -20.48 7.18 12.59
CA ARG A 161 -21.43 6.55 11.66
C ARG A 161 -22.51 7.50 11.17
N GLU A 162 -23.16 8.25 12.08
CA GLU A 162 -24.30 9.13 11.77
C GLU A 162 -23.87 10.58 11.42
N ARG A 163 -22.57 10.89 11.49
CA ARG A 163 -22.06 12.23 11.15
C ARG A 163 -22.02 12.45 9.64
N TRP A 164 -22.06 13.71 9.26
CA TRP A 164 -21.91 14.12 7.87
C TRP A 164 -20.42 14.16 7.48
N MET A 165 -20.10 13.71 6.27
CA MET A 165 -18.71 13.68 5.76
C MET A 165 -18.03 15.04 5.72
N ASP A 166 -18.79 16.12 5.44
CA ASP A 166 -18.31 17.51 5.39
C ASP A 166 -18.05 18.12 6.79
N LYS A 167 -18.49 17.44 7.86
CA LYS A 167 -18.31 17.85 9.25
C LYS A 167 -17.19 17.11 9.95
N LEU A 168 -16.43 16.28 9.23
CA LEU A 168 -15.33 15.52 9.76
C LEU A 168 -14.03 16.33 9.70
N SER A 169 -13.17 16.18 10.72
CA SER A 169 -11.78 16.59 10.65
C SER A 169 -11.01 15.79 9.60
N GLY A 170 -9.84 16.27 9.15
CA GLY A 170 -9.02 15.56 8.18
C GLY A 170 -8.69 14.12 8.57
N GLY A 171 -8.32 13.89 9.85
CA GLY A 171 -8.03 12.55 10.36
C GLY A 171 -9.26 11.65 10.44
N GLU A 172 -10.43 12.18 10.86
CA GLU A 172 -11.69 11.44 10.85
C GLU A 172 -12.08 11.06 9.42
N LYS A 173 -12.00 12.01 8.49
CA LYS A 173 -12.30 11.78 7.06
C LYS A 173 -11.41 10.70 6.47
N GLN A 174 -10.11 10.72 6.76
CA GLN A 174 -9.17 9.71 6.29
C GLN A 174 -9.50 8.31 6.82
N ARG A 175 -9.88 8.20 8.11
CA ARG A 175 -10.35 6.92 8.68
C ARG A 175 -11.59 6.40 7.95
N VAL A 176 -12.55 7.27 7.66
CA VAL A 176 -13.78 6.89 6.96
C VAL A 176 -13.52 6.50 5.50
N ILE A 177 -12.60 7.19 4.81
CA ILE A 177 -12.16 6.82 3.46
C ILE A 177 -11.52 5.42 3.47
N LEU A 178 -10.67 5.14 4.45
CA LEU A 178 -10.09 3.81 4.63
C LEU A 178 -11.18 2.76 4.96
N ALA A 179 -12.17 3.09 5.79
CA ALA A 179 -13.29 2.19 6.06
C ALA A 179 -14.05 1.80 4.80
N ARG A 180 -14.34 2.75 3.89
CA ARG A 180 -14.97 2.45 2.60
C ARG A 180 -14.14 1.44 1.79
N ALA A 181 -12.83 1.64 1.74
CA ALA A 181 -11.93 0.71 1.05
C ALA A 181 -11.94 -0.69 1.68
N LEU A 182 -11.96 -0.78 3.03
CA LEU A 182 -12.03 -2.04 3.75
C LEU A 182 -13.40 -2.73 3.64
N ALA A 183 -14.50 -1.98 3.55
CA ALA A 183 -15.83 -2.52 3.30
C ALA A 183 -15.91 -3.30 1.99
N GLN A 184 -15.06 -2.98 1.02
CA GLN A 184 -14.90 -3.70 -0.24
C GLN A 184 -14.26 -5.08 -0.06
N GLN A 185 -13.73 -5.40 1.14
CA GLN A 185 -13.02 -6.65 1.47
C GLN A 185 -11.90 -7.01 0.45
N PRO A 186 -11.03 -6.07 0.08
CA PRO A 186 -10.01 -6.31 -0.91
C PRO A 186 -8.92 -7.24 -0.36
N SER A 187 -8.20 -7.91 -1.25
CA SER A 187 -6.96 -8.61 -0.88
C SER A 187 -5.72 -7.73 -1.04
N LEU A 188 -5.83 -6.68 -1.85
CA LEU A 188 -4.80 -5.70 -2.13
C LEU A 188 -5.35 -4.28 -1.92
N LEU A 189 -4.72 -3.53 -1.01
CA LEU A 189 -5.07 -2.15 -0.71
C LEU A 189 -4.01 -1.22 -1.30
N LEU A 190 -4.41 -0.33 -2.19
CA LEU A 190 -3.57 0.66 -2.85
C LEU A 190 -3.91 2.04 -2.30
N LEU A 191 -2.92 2.75 -1.76
CA LEU A 191 -3.10 4.04 -1.11
C LEU A 191 -2.19 5.08 -1.77
N ASP A 192 -2.78 6.14 -2.30
CA ASP A 192 -2.05 7.28 -2.89
C ASP A 192 -1.98 8.42 -1.87
N GLU A 193 -0.80 8.63 -1.31
CA GLU A 193 -0.48 9.66 -0.31
C GLU A 193 -1.46 9.74 0.89
N PRO A 194 -1.73 8.62 1.58
CA PRO A 194 -2.81 8.56 2.58
C PRO A 194 -2.54 9.39 3.83
N THR A 195 -1.32 9.85 4.05
CA THR A 195 -0.90 10.69 5.19
C THR A 195 -0.95 12.19 4.90
N GLN A 196 -1.26 12.57 3.66
CA GLN A 196 -1.32 13.98 3.29
C GLN A 196 -2.42 14.70 4.08
N HIS A 197 -2.15 15.94 4.47
CA HIS A 197 -3.05 16.78 5.27
C HIS A 197 -3.32 16.28 6.71
N LEU A 198 -2.63 15.24 7.18
CA LEU A 198 -2.66 14.81 8.56
C LEU A 198 -1.54 15.48 9.37
N ASP A 199 -1.81 15.80 10.62
CA ASP A 199 -0.77 16.14 11.58
C ASP A 199 0.10 14.90 11.93
N ILE A 200 1.18 15.09 12.65
CA ILE A 200 2.12 14.03 12.99
C ILE A 200 1.41 12.88 13.75
N GLY A 201 0.51 13.21 14.67
CA GLY A 201 -0.26 12.23 15.43
C GLY A 201 -1.15 11.38 14.53
N GLY A 202 -1.90 12.04 13.64
CA GLY A 202 -2.77 11.36 12.66
C GLY A 202 -2.01 10.48 11.68
N LYS A 203 -0.83 10.93 11.21
CA LYS A 203 0.06 10.12 10.36
C LYS A 203 0.48 8.83 11.05
N LEU A 204 0.99 8.93 12.28
CA LEU A 204 1.43 7.77 13.05
C LEU A 204 0.27 6.82 13.35
N GLU A 205 -0.89 7.36 13.72
CA GLU A 205 -2.08 6.54 13.97
C GLU A 205 -2.51 5.77 12.72
N LEU A 206 -2.58 6.43 11.55
CA LEU A 206 -2.93 5.78 10.29
C LEU A 206 -1.94 4.66 9.94
N LEU A 207 -0.63 4.92 10.02
CA LEU A 207 0.40 3.94 9.68
C LEU A 207 0.40 2.74 10.64
N ARG A 208 0.22 2.96 11.95
CA ARG A 208 0.05 1.88 12.93
C ARG A 208 -1.18 1.04 12.62
N ARG A 209 -2.25 1.66 12.16
CA ARG A 209 -3.47 0.98 11.75
C ARG A 209 -3.26 0.14 10.50
N LEU A 210 -2.58 0.67 9.49
CA LEU A 210 -2.22 -0.08 8.28
C LEU A 210 -1.32 -1.28 8.63
N ARG A 211 -0.33 -1.09 9.54
CA ARG A 211 0.53 -2.20 9.98
C ARG A 211 -0.29 -3.29 10.67
N ARG A 212 -1.19 -2.92 11.58
CA ARG A 212 -2.08 -3.88 12.25
C ARG A 212 -2.94 -4.64 11.24
N LEU A 213 -3.53 -3.96 10.25
CA LEU A 213 -4.33 -4.59 9.20
C LEU A 213 -3.53 -5.59 8.38
N ALA A 214 -2.25 -5.32 8.11
CA ALA A 214 -1.36 -6.24 7.43
C ALA A 214 -0.98 -7.42 8.37
N ASP A 215 -0.58 -7.17 9.61
CA ASP A 215 -0.14 -8.19 10.58
C ASP A 215 -1.24 -9.18 10.97
N GLU A 216 -2.49 -8.73 11.01
CA GLU A 216 -3.64 -9.61 11.23
C GLU A 216 -3.96 -10.52 10.03
N ASN A 217 -3.06 -10.61 9.09
CA ASN A 217 -3.12 -11.47 7.90
C ASN A 217 -4.31 -11.18 6.97
N ARG A 218 -4.75 -9.93 6.92
CA ARG A 218 -5.93 -9.56 6.13
C ARG A 218 -5.58 -8.91 4.80
N TYR A 219 -4.56 -8.02 4.78
CA TYR A 219 -4.32 -7.16 3.62
C TYR A 219 -2.85 -7.12 3.21
N THR A 220 -2.60 -7.10 1.90
CA THR A 220 -1.34 -6.61 1.34
C THR A 220 -1.54 -5.15 0.98
N VAL A 221 -0.61 -4.29 1.37
CA VAL A 221 -0.78 -2.83 1.26
C VAL A 221 0.34 -2.24 0.41
N ILE A 222 -0.03 -1.48 -0.60
CA ILE A 222 0.90 -0.65 -1.37
C ILE A 222 0.62 0.82 -1.03
N VAL A 223 1.62 1.53 -0.55
CA VAL A 223 1.49 2.94 -0.16
C VAL A 223 2.39 3.79 -1.06
N VAL A 224 1.82 4.72 -1.79
CA VAL A 224 2.61 5.79 -2.41
C VAL A 224 2.78 6.90 -1.38
N THR A 225 4.02 7.34 -1.17
CA THR A 225 4.32 8.45 -0.27
C THR A 225 5.63 9.14 -0.67
N HIS A 226 5.80 10.37 -0.21
CA HIS A 226 7.06 11.11 -0.28
C HIS A 226 7.76 11.22 1.09
N GLU A 227 7.16 10.64 2.13
CA GLU A 227 7.66 10.71 3.50
C GLU A 227 8.68 9.60 3.78
N LEU A 228 9.96 9.86 3.47
CA LEU A 228 11.04 8.87 3.56
C LEU A 228 11.10 8.17 4.93
N ASN A 229 11.19 8.92 6.02
CA ASN A 229 11.37 8.34 7.35
C ASN A 229 10.17 7.50 7.81
N LEU A 230 8.96 7.92 7.47
CA LEU A 230 7.78 7.13 7.78
C LEU A 230 7.72 5.85 6.93
N ALA A 231 8.04 5.94 5.63
CA ALA A 231 8.09 4.76 4.77
C ALA A 231 9.13 3.74 5.28
N SER A 232 10.30 4.21 5.70
CA SER A 232 11.32 3.33 6.28
C SER A 232 10.82 2.61 7.54
N GLU A 233 10.13 3.31 8.43
CA GLU A 233 9.70 2.76 9.72
C GLU A 233 8.59 1.71 9.59
N PHE A 234 7.64 1.92 8.67
CA PHE A 234 6.41 1.11 8.62
C PHE A 234 6.34 0.08 7.48
N SER A 235 7.25 0.15 6.49
CA SER A 235 7.18 -0.76 5.33
C SER A 235 8.14 -1.94 5.46
N ASP A 236 7.72 -3.07 4.89
CA ASP A 236 8.55 -4.25 4.77
C ASP A 236 9.50 -4.11 3.59
N ARG A 237 9.03 -3.48 2.49
CA ARG A 237 9.83 -3.19 1.30
C ARG A 237 9.57 -1.80 0.76
N ILE A 238 10.56 -1.31 0.05
CA ILE A 238 10.54 -0.02 -0.62
C ILE A 238 10.79 -0.22 -2.11
N LEU A 239 9.97 0.41 -2.95
CA LEU A 239 10.23 0.59 -4.38
C LEU A 239 10.59 2.05 -4.60
N LEU A 240 11.82 2.32 -5.04
CA LEU A 240 12.29 3.67 -5.37
C LEU A 240 12.10 3.95 -6.85
N LEU A 241 11.26 4.93 -7.16
CA LEU A 241 10.92 5.37 -8.52
C LEU A 241 11.55 6.74 -8.82
N HIS A 242 12.20 6.85 -9.97
CA HIS A 242 12.71 8.11 -10.47
C HIS A 242 12.55 8.20 -12.00
N ARG A 243 11.96 9.28 -12.50
CA ARG A 243 11.76 9.54 -13.95
C ARG A 243 11.18 8.35 -14.71
N GLY A 244 10.16 7.72 -14.15
CA GLY A 244 9.47 6.57 -14.72
C GLY A 244 10.22 5.23 -14.59
N LYS A 245 11.36 5.14 -13.93
CA LYS A 245 12.15 3.92 -13.78
C LYS A 245 12.19 3.47 -12.32
N ALA A 246 12.15 2.15 -12.09
CA ALA A 246 12.46 1.55 -10.80
C ALA A 246 13.99 1.51 -10.64
N LEU A 247 14.51 2.23 -9.66
CA LEU A 247 15.94 2.28 -9.37
C LEU A 247 16.37 1.21 -8.37
N ALA A 248 15.53 0.93 -7.38
CA ALA A 248 15.78 -0.08 -6.35
C ALA A 248 14.48 -0.65 -5.82
N TYR A 249 14.52 -1.91 -5.41
CA TYR A 249 13.44 -2.60 -4.72
C TYR A 249 14.02 -3.57 -3.70
N GLY A 250 13.60 -3.46 -2.45
CA GLY A 250 14.09 -4.31 -1.36
C GLY A 250 13.64 -3.81 0.01
N PRO A 251 14.10 -4.44 1.09
CA PRO A 251 13.89 -3.94 2.44
C PRO A 251 14.50 -2.53 2.59
N PRO A 252 14.03 -1.70 3.55
CA PRO A 252 14.54 -0.35 3.72
C PRO A 252 16.07 -0.26 3.81
N GLN A 253 16.71 -1.21 4.49
CA GLN A 253 18.18 -1.26 4.68
C GLN A 253 18.97 -1.37 3.36
N GLU A 254 18.36 -1.94 2.31
CA GLU A 254 19.00 -2.08 1.00
C GLU A 254 18.76 -0.87 0.10
N VAL A 255 17.60 -0.20 0.26
CA VAL A 255 17.19 0.93 -0.59
C VAL A 255 17.65 2.28 -0.05
N TYR A 256 17.71 2.43 1.29
CA TYR A 256 18.14 3.68 1.92
C TYR A 256 19.66 3.79 1.92
N LYS A 257 20.20 4.07 0.76
CA LYS A 257 21.62 4.36 0.55
C LYS A 257 21.75 5.80 0.04
N ARG A 258 22.71 6.53 0.57
CA ARG A 258 22.97 7.92 0.18
C ARG A 258 23.10 8.05 -1.34
N GLU A 259 23.89 7.16 -1.96
CA GLU A 259 24.18 7.14 -3.39
C GLU A 259 22.92 6.95 -4.24
N LEU A 260 21.87 6.33 -3.70
CA LEU A 260 20.60 6.16 -4.38
C LEU A 260 19.65 7.33 -4.12
N LEU A 261 19.60 7.85 -2.87
CA LEU A 261 18.59 8.83 -2.49
C LEU A 261 18.98 10.27 -2.89
N GLU A 262 20.23 10.68 -2.74
CA GLU A 262 20.67 12.04 -3.10
C GLU A 262 20.34 12.40 -4.56
N PRO A 263 20.66 11.58 -5.57
CA PRO A 263 20.33 11.90 -6.97
C PRO A 263 18.83 11.89 -7.26
N VAL A 264 18.05 11.10 -6.49
CA VAL A 264 16.60 10.97 -6.69
C VAL A 264 15.87 12.18 -6.15
N PHE A 265 16.26 12.66 -4.97
CA PHE A 265 15.58 13.75 -4.27
C PHE A 265 16.25 15.12 -4.48
N ASP A 266 17.38 15.15 -5.21
CA ASP A 266 18.16 16.37 -5.49
C ASP A 266 18.43 17.16 -4.19
N ALA A 267 18.85 16.48 -3.14
CA ALA A 267 19.07 17.06 -1.83
C ALA A 267 20.25 16.38 -1.13
N PRO A 268 21.17 17.15 -0.51
CA PRO A 268 22.23 16.60 0.30
C PRO A 268 21.63 15.94 1.55
N LEU A 269 21.88 14.66 1.71
CA LEU A 269 21.33 13.87 2.81
C LEU A 269 22.32 12.83 3.33
N ASP A 270 22.09 12.39 4.54
CA ASP A 270 22.72 11.22 5.15
C ASP A 270 21.69 10.16 5.47
N VAL A 271 22.18 8.95 5.64
CA VAL A 271 21.39 7.81 6.11
C VAL A 271 22.04 7.27 7.36
N GLU A 272 21.29 7.27 8.46
CA GLU A 272 21.70 6.73 9.75
C GLU A 272 20.75 5.61 10.18
N LEU A 273 21.17 4.74 11.08
CA LEU A 273 20.28 3.77 11.70
C LEU A 273 19.58 4.40 12.91
N ALA A 274 18.26 4.40 12.89
CA ALA A 274 17.47 4.74 14.06
C ALA A 274 17.62 3.66 15.17
N PRO A 275 17.25 3.96 16.43
CA PRO A 275 17.25 2.96 17.52
C PRO A 275 16.40 1.73 17.22
N SER A 276 15.41 1.83 16.34
CA SER A 276 14.61 0.71 15.82
C SER A 276 15.39 -0.24 14.87
N GLY A 277 16.62 0.12 14.49
CA GLY A 277 17.39 -0.59 13.46
C GLY A 277 16.96 -0.27 12.02
N ARG A 278 15.99 0.64 11.85
CA ARG A 278 15.53 1.12 10.54
C ARG A 278 16.38 2.30 10.05
N PRO A 279 16.71 2.40 8.76
CA PRO A 279 17.43 3.54 8.21
C PRO A 279 16.57 4.82 8.30
N ARG A 280 17.21 5.92 8.60
CA ARG A 280 16.59 7.26 8.70
C ARG A 280 17.38 8.25 7.88
N VAL A 281 16.66 9.08 7.12
CA VAL A 281 17.26 10.17 6.33
C VAL A 281 17.39 11.40 7.19
N MET A 282 18.57 12.00 7.15
CA MET A 282 18.90 13.28 7.77
C MET A 282 19.31 14.27 6.68
N LEU A 283 18.81 15.50 6.75
CA LEU A 283 19.23 16.56 5.82
C LEU A 283 20.59 17.13 6.26
N ARG A 284 21.42 17.45 5.26
CA ARG A 284 22.67 18.21 5.45
C ARG A 284 22.53 19.63 4.95
N ASP A 285 23.34 20.52 5.49
CA ASP A 285 23.48 21.86 4.93
C ASP A 285 24.37 21.85 3.67
N ALA A 286 24.45 23.00 2.98
CA ALA A 286 25.25 23.16 1.77
C ALA A 286 26.75 22.89 1.98
N ASN A 287 27.26 22.89 3.23
CA ASN A 287 28.65 22.60 3.59
C ASN A 287 28.86 21.15 4.04
N GLY A 288 27.79 20.31 3.97
CA GLY A 288 27.86 18.91 4.34
C GLY A 288 27.78 18.64 5.85
N ALA A 289 27.50 19.64 6.68
CA ALA A 289 27.29 19.47 8.11
C ALA A 289 25.83 19.08 8.42
N PRO A 290 25.57 18.27 9.45
CA PRO A 290 24.20 18.01 9.89
C PRO A 290 23.48 19.32 10.21
N TRP A 291 22.22 19.48 9.75
CA TRP A 291 21.42 20.69 9.93
C TRP A 291 21.26 21.11 11.40
N SER A 292 21.41 20.17 12.35
CA SER A 292 21.30 20.41 13.79
C SER A 292 22.49 21.12 14.44
N SER A 293 23.63 21.28 13.76
CA SER A 293 24.88 21.79 14.38
C SER A 293 25.00 23.30 14.44
N ARG A 294 24.03 24.07 13.92
CA ARG A 294 24.12 25.56 13.86
C ARG A 294 23.46 26.34 15.01
N ASN A 295 22.78 25.68 15.94
CA ASN A 295 22.09 26.35 17.02
C ASN A 295 22.72 26.11 18.41
N SER A 296 24.03 25.96 18.48
CA SER A 296 24.78 25.88 19.75
C SER A 296 25.83 26.99 19.81
N ASN A 297 25.36 28.25 19.68
CA ASN A 297 26.10 29.43 20.11
C ASN A 297 25.12 30.46 20.63
#